data_ed78f9805a9c2db5f7ad21f1818ec4ae
#
_entry.id   ed78f9805a9c2db5f7ad21f1818ec4ae
#
_cell.length_a   1.000
_cell.length_b   1.000
_cell.length_c   1.000
_cell.angle_alpha   90.00
_cell.angle_beta   90.00
_cell.angle_gamma   90.00
#
_symmetry.space_group_name_H-M   'P 1'
#
loop_
_entity.id
_entity.type
_entity.pdbx_description
1 polymer ?
#
loop_
_entity_poly.entity_id
_entity_poly.type
_entity_poly.pdbx_seq_one_letter_code
_entity_poly.pdbx_strand_id
1 'polypeptide(L)'
;MAFVVIENKCVGCSLCKKTCSFGAIEINNRKAYINSNCTSCGMCVNSCKFDAIEFSAGSSHREDSKDILVFVEVHSGEILDVTYELVSKAKEIASQDQRNIYVMAAGNICRESLEKLAHYGADRIYYYKIEEKLFDEDYADILENLNRELKPSIILFGATAEGRSIAPRLASKLKTGLTADCTQLFIDDNNLLNQVRPAFGGNLMAAIVCPNQRPQMATVRPGVMQKGEPDESYQAEIVERYIKPAGGQNKELIEIIKTAAKDNLSSAEIVVAAGKGIGPR
;
A
#
# COMPACT_ATOMS: atom_id res chain seq x y z
N MET A 1 7.36 -8.41 13.20
CA MET A 1 6.75 -9.73 13.24
C MET A 1 7.76 -10.75 12.87
N ALA A 2 7.80 -11.79 13.64
CA ALA A 2 8.72 -12.85 13.39
C ALA A 2 8.04 -14.15 13.83
N PHE A 3 8.53 -15.26 13.38
CA PHE A 3 8.22 -16.52 14.03
C PHE A 3 8.66 -16.45 15.48
N VAL A 4 7.86 -17.02 16.37
CA VAL A 4 8.20 -17.14 17.79
C VAL A 4 8.45 -18.61 18.13
N VAL A 5 9.30 -18.79 19.10
CA VAL A 5 9.60 -20.13 19.63
C VAL A 5 8.73 -20.39 20.85
N ILE A 6 7.97 -21.48 20.82
CA ILE A 6 7.19 -21.96 21.96
C ILE A 6 8.16 -22.70 22.89
N GLU A 7 8.55 -22.03 23.96
CA GLU A 7 9.61 -22.51 24.84
C GLU A 7 9.35 -23.90 25.44
N ASN A 8 8.11 -24.20 25.80
CA ASN A 8 7.74 -25.51 26.38
C ASN A 8 7.81 -26.67 25.38
N LYS A 9 7.69 -26.41 24.08
CA LYS A 9 7.83 -27.40 23.00
C LYS A 9 9.28 -27.49 22.48
N CYS A 10 10.08 -26.44 22.64
CA CYS A 10 11.43 -26.41 22.11
C CYS A 10 12.39 -27.24 22.96
N VAL A 11 13.09 -28.18 22.35
CA VAL A 11 14.10 -29.03 22.99
C VAL A 11 15.55 -28.61 22.67
N GLY A 12 15.75 -27.56 21.91
CA GLY A 12 17.08 -27.03 21.56
C GLY A 12 17.87 -27.89 20.57
N CYS A 13 17.21 -28.68 19.74
CA CYS A 13 17.85 -29.62 18.79
C CYS A 13 18.67 -28.96 17.67
N SER A 14 18.61 -27.65 17.52
CA SER A 14 19.36 -26.83 16.55
C SER A 14 19.02 -27.06 15.06
N LEU A 15 18.00 -27.85 14.71
CA LEU A 15 17.62 -28.08 13.32
C LEU A 15 17.20 -26.78 12.64
N CYS A 16 16.39 -25.95 13.29
CA CYS A 16 15.95 -24.66 12.79
C CYS A 16 17.13 -23.68 12.54
N LYS A 17 18.15 -23.70 13.39
CA LYS A 17 19.37 -22.91 13.20
C LYS A 17 20.12 -23.33 11.94
N LYS A 18 20.25 -24.64 11.68
CA LYS A 18 20.93 -25.16 10.49
C LYS A 18 20.19 -24.84 9.19
N THR A 19 18.86 -24.76 9.25
CA THR A 19 18.00 -24.46 8.08
C THR A 19 17.90 -22.97 7.78
N CYS A 20 18.25 -22.10 8.74
CA CYS A 20 18.14 -20.67 8.56
C CYS A 20 19.28 -20.10 7.72
N SER A 21 19.01 -19.78 6.44
CA SER A 21 19.99 -19.17 5.53
C SER A 21 20.38 -17.75 5.92
N PHE A 22 19.60 -17.09 6.78
CA PHE A 22 19.81 -15.69 7.20
C PHE A 22 20.52 -15.57 8.55
N GLY A 23 20.93 -16.70 9.18
CA GLY A 23 21.58 -16.69 10.48
C GLY A 23 20.73 -16.09 11.61
N ALA A 24 19.41 -16.04 11.43
CA ALA A 24 18.47 -15.37 12.32
C ALA A 24 18.09 -16.20 13.57
N ILE A 25 18.67 -17.40 13.76
CA ILE A 25 18.31 -18.31 14.87
C ILE A 25 19.56 -18.66 15.69
N GLU A 26 19.46 -18.38 16.96
CA GLU A 26 20.46 -18.74 17.97
C GLU A 26 19.91 -19.76 18.95
N ILE A 27 20.79 -20.53 19.55
CA ILE A 27 20.40 -21.48 20.60
C ILE A 27 21.03 -21.02 21.91
N ASN A 28 20.20 -20.62 22.85
CA ASN A 28 20.60 -20.18 24.18
C ASN A 28 19.86 -21.02 25.21
N ASN A 29 20.57 -21.56 26.21
CA ASN A 29 19.99 -22.38 27.29
C ASN A 29 19.10 -23.54 26.78
N ARG A 30 19.52 -24.20 25.71
CA ARG A 30 18.77 -25.28 25.05
C ARG A 30 17.40 -24.86 24.48
N LYS A 31 17.24 -23.56 24.17
CA LYS A 31 16.07 -23.03 23.50
C LYS A 31 16.51 -22.24 22.26
N ALA A 32 15.71 -22.31 21.22
CA ALA A 32 15.94 -21.51 20.05
C ALA A 32 15.45 -20.07 20.32
N TYR A 33 16.19 -19.09 19.80
CA TYR A 33 15.84 -17.69 19.84
C TYR A 33 15.93 -17.12 18.42
N ILE A 34 14.92 -16.39 18.00
CA ILE A 34 14.86 -15.76 16.66
C ILE A 34 15.13 -14.27 16.80
N ASN A 35 16.18 -13.79 16.17
CA ASN A 35 16.61 -12.40 16.23
C ASN A 35 16.04 -11.54 15.07
N SER A 36 16.40 -10.26 15.04
CA SER A 36 15.91 -9.27 14.07
C SER A 36 16.28 -9.54 12.60
N ASN A 37 17.23 -10.43 12.33
CA ASN A 37 17.60 -10.82 10.96
C ASN A 37 16.57 -11.76 10.32
N CYS A 38 15.50 -12.12 11.03
CA CYS A 38 14.47 -13.00 10.51
C CYS A 38 13.68 -12.34 9.38
N THR A 39 13.71 -12.96 8.21
CA THR A 39 12.97 -12.51 7.01
C THR A 39 11.56 -13.11 6.90
N SER A 40 11.12 -13.84 7.91
CA SER A 40 9.81 -14.53 7.95
C SER A 40 9.57 -15.52 6.79
N CYS A 41 10.62 -16.16 6.27
CA CYS A 41 10.54 -17.11 5.16
C CYS A 41 9.89 -18.45 5.51
N GLY A 42 9.68 -18.78 6.79
CA GLY A 42 8.99 -20.00 7.24
C GLY A 42 9.81 -21.30 7.21
N MET A 43 11.03 -21.33 6.69
CA MET A 43 11.83 -22.54 6.55
C MET A 43 12.08 -23.27 7.88
N CYS A 44 12.22 -22.51 8.95
CA CYS A 44 12.43 -23.06 10.30
C CYS A 44 11.21 -23.79 10.86
N VAL A 45 10.00 -23.38 10.47
CA VAL A 45 8.75 -24.04 10.87
C VAL A 45 8.72 -25.47 10.31
N ASN A 46 8.94 -25.60 9.00
CA ASN A 46 8.93 -26.89 8.31
C ASN A 46 10.04 -27.84 8.79
N SER A 47 11.12 -27.31 9.36
CA SER A 47 12.23 -28.09 9.88
C SER A 47 12.07 -28.52 11.36
N CYS A 48 11.08 -27.95 12.07
CA CYS A 48 10.89 -28.21 13.48
C CYS A 48 10.04 -29.47 13.69
N LYS A 49 10.67 -30.53 14.14
CA LYS A 49 9.98 -31.84 14.45
C LYS A 49 9.09 -31.78 15.69
N PHE A 50 9.15 -30.70 16.46
CA PHE A 50 8.44 -30.53 17.73
C PHE A 50 7.34 -29.49 17.66
N ASP A 51 7.06 -28.98 16.47
CA ASP A 51 6.10 -27.88 16.25
C ASP A 51 6.28 -26.72 17.25
N ALA A 52 7.56 -26.44 17.56
CA ALA A 52 7.93 -25.43 18.54
C ALA A 52 8.14 -24.04 17.94
N ILE A 53 7.90 -23.86 16.64
CA ILE A 53 8.03 -22.56 15.97
C ILE A 53 6.69 -22.26 15.31
N GLU A 54 6.07 -21.20 15.76
CA GLU A 54 4.82 -20.72 15.21
C GLU A 54 5.01 -19.32 14.60
N PHE A 55 4.23 -19.02 13.58
CA PHE A 55 4.13 -17.66 13.11
C PHE A 55 3.37 -16.86 14.17
N SER A 56 4.09 -16.07 14.91
CA SER A 56 3.47 -15.01 15.67
C SER A 56 3.03 -13.97 14.63
N ALA A 57 1.78 -14.03 14.26
CA ALA A 57 1.07 -12.81 13.97
C ALA A 57 1.21 -12.01 15.28
N GLY A 58 2.32 -11.28 15.44
CA GLY A 58 2.47 -10.37 16.57
C GLY A 58 1.12 -9.71 16.70
N SER A 59 0.63 -9.56 17.92
CA SER A 59 -0.49 -8.69 18.20
C SER A 59 -0.12 -7.32 17.60
N SER A 60 -0.18 -7.24 16.27
CA SER A 60 -0.19 -5.98 15.59
C SER A 60 -1.46 -5.39 16.12
N HIS A 61 -1.28 -4.44 16.97
CA HIS A 61 -2.27 -3.59 17.52
C HIS A 61 -3.46 -3.53 16.56
N ARG A 62 -4.50 -4.32 16.85
CA ARG A 62 -5.86 -3.96 16.55
C ARG A 62 -6.16 -2.77 17.46
N GLU A 63 -5.29 -1.75 17.42
CA GLU A 63 -5.66 -0.45 17.91
C GLU A 63 -6.73 0.03 16.95
N ASP A 64 -7.81 0.47 17.51
CA ASP A 64 -9.13 0.73 16.96
C ASP A 64 -9.19 1.86 15.90
N SER A 65 -8.07 2.21 15.26
CA SER A 65 -8.12 3.12 14.13
C SER A 65 -8.83 2.44 12.97
N LYS A 66 -9.90 3.09 12.53
CA LYS A 66 -10.67 2.69 11.35
C LYS A 66 -10.29 3.52 10.13
N ASP A 67 -9.45 4.53 10.30
CA ASP A 67 -9.15 5.55 9.32
C ASP A 67 -8.52 4.99 8.04
N ILE A 68 -8.74 5.70 6.94
CA ILE A 68 -8.27 5.35 5.61
C ILE A 68 -7.26 6.40 5.16
N LEU A 69 -6.11 5.97 4.68
CA LEU A 69 -5.12 6.83 4.04
C LEU A 69 -5.10 6.54 2.53
N VAL A 70 -5.22 7.58 1.73
CA VAL A 70 -5.10 7.50 0.26
C VAL A 70 -3.82 8.19 -0.18
N PHE A 71 -3.02 7.50 -0.97
CA PHE A 71 -1.86 8.08 -1.63
C PHE A 71 -2.31 8.91 -2.83
N VAL A 72 -1.91 10.19 -2.87
CA VAL A 72 -2.22 11.10 -3.97
C VAL A 72 -1.17 10.97 -5.06
N GLU A 73 -1.60 10.58 -6.24
CA GLU A 73 -0.73 10.48 -7.39
C GLU A 73 -0.74 11.78 -8.20
N VAL A 74 0.45 12.28 -8.50
CA VAL A 74 0.66 13.57 -9.16
C VAL A 74 1.52 13.40 -10.40
N HIS A 75 1.05 13.90 -11.51
CA HIS A 75 1.84 13.97 -12.73
C HIS A 75 1.92 15.40 -13.26
N SER A 76 3.13 15.93 -13.41
CA SER A 76 3.36 17.31 -13.90
C SER A 76 2.61 18.40 -13.09
N GLY A 77 2.44 18.20 -11.78
CA GLY A 77 1.75 19.13 -10.88
C GLY A 77 0.22 18.94 -10.81
N GLU A 78 -0.33 18.03 -11.61
CA GLU A 78 -1.76 17.72 -11.62
C GLU A 78 -2.04 16.39 -10.90
N ILE A 79 -3.11 16.35 -10.13
CA ILE A 79 -3.58 15.15 -9.44
C ILE A 79 -4.28 14.24 -10.45
N LEU A 80 -3.88 12.97 -10.51
CA LEU A 80 -4.46 12.00 -11.42
C LEU A 80 -5.87 11.59 -10.99
N ASP A 81 -6.73 11.30 -11.97
CA ASP A 81 -8.13 10.93 -11.76
C ASP A 81 -8.30 9.73 -10.83
N VAL A 82 -7.39 8.75 -10.87
CA VAL A 82 -7.40 7.59 -9.96
C VAL A 82 -7.41 8.00 -8.49
N THR A 83 -6.78 9.11 -8.14
CA THR A 83 -6.80 9.64 -6.76
C THR A 83 -8.23 10.02 -6.35
N TYR A 84 -8.95 10.73 -7.20
CA TYR A 84 -10.33 11.14 -6.92
C TYR A 84 -11.27 9.92 -6.85
N GLU A 85 -11.06 8.91 -7.70
CA GLU A 85 -11.75 7.63 -7.63
C GLU A 85 -11.53 6.96 -6.25
N LEU A 86 -10.28 6.93 -5.79
CA LEU A 86 -9.92 6.31 -4.51
C LEU A 86 -10.46 7.08 -3.30
N VAL A 87 -10.43 8.42 -3.34
CA VAL A 87 -11.02 9.25 -2.26
C VAL A 87 -12.54 9.05 -2.22
N SER A 88 -13.21 9.01 -3.37
CA SER A 88 -14.64 8.73 -3.46
C SER A 88 -14.98 7.33 -2.94
N LYS A 89 -14.16 6.33 -3.27
CA LYS A 89 -14.34 4.96 -2.74
C LYS A 89 -14.06 4.89 -1.24
N ALA A 90 -13.08 5.62 -0.75
CA ALA A 90 -12.84 5.74 0.69
C ALA A 90 -14.04 6.37 1.41
N LYS A 91 -14.69 7.40 0.82
CA LYS A 91 -15.91 8.02 1.35
C LYS A 91 -17.08 7.03 1.41
N GLU A 92 -17.25 6.22 0.38
CA GLU A 92 -18.26 5.15 0.38
C GLU A 92 -18.01 4.14 1.51
N ILE A 93 -16.76 3.71 1.70
CA ILE A 93 -16.37 2.79 2.78
C ILE A 93 -16.57 3.46 4.15
N ALA A 94 -16.15 4.71 4.30
CA ALA A 94 -16.19 5.46 5.54
C ALA A 94 -17.63 5.73 6.03
N SER A 95 -18.58 5.84 5.11
CA SER A 95 -19.99 6.08 5.45
C SER A 95 -20.61 4.94 6.27
N GLN A 96 -20.01 3.75 6.28
CA GLN A 96 -20.54 2.58 6.97
C GLN A 96 -20.25 2.60 8.49
N ASP A 97 -19.13 3.21 8.93
CA ASP A 97 -18.69 3.16 10.33
C ASP A 97 -17.85 4.38 10.81
N GLN A 98 -18.09 5.54 10.23
CA GLN A 98 -17.50 6.83 10.65
C GLN A 98 -15.95 6.84 10.67
N ARG A 99 -15.33 6.52 9.55
CA ARG A 99 -13.88 6.60 9.37
C ARG A 99 -13.47 7.99 8.91
N ASN A 100 -12.31 8.45 9.35
CA ASN A 100 -11.69 9.61 8.73
C ASN A 100 -10.93 9.20 7.46
N ILE A 101 -10.94 10.10 6.49
CA ILE A 101 -10.24 9.91 5.21
C ILE A 101 -9.10 10.90 5.16
N TYR A 102 -7.90 10.37 5.26
CA TYR A 102 -6.68 11.13 5.12
C TYR A 102 -6.12 10.95 3.72
N VAL A 103 -5.53 11.98 3.18
CA VAL A 103 -4.77 11.88 1.94
C VAL A 103 -3.35 12.38 2.15
N MET A 104 -2.39 11.73 1.50
CA MET A 104 -0.99 12.13 1.50
C MET A 104 -0.62 12.60 0.10
N ALA A 105 -0.33 13.89 -0.03
CA ALA A 105 0.11 14.53 -1.25
C ALA A 105 1.54 15.05 -1.10
N ALA A 106 2.39 14.84 -2.11
CA ALA A 106 3.76 15.35 -2.09
C ALA A 106 4.17 15.89 -3.47
N GLY A 107 4.96 16.96 -3.46
CA GLY A 107 5.44 17.64 -4.66
C GLY A 107 4.98 19.09 -4.75
N ASN A 108 5.11 19.66 -5.92
CA ASN A 108 4.64 21.03 -6.20
C ASN A 108 3.20 20.97 -6.76
N ILE A 109 2.22 21.09 -5.86
CA ILE A 109 0.79 21.00 -6.18
C ILE A 109 0.15 22.35 -5.83
N CYS A 110 -0.69 22.88 -6.71
CA CYS A 110 -1.40 24.13 -6.43
C CYS A 110 -2.48 23.89 -5.35
N ARG A 111 -2.78 24.96 -4.60
CA ARG A 111 -3.73 24.88 -3.48
C ARG A 111 -5.13 24.48 -3.93
N GLU A 112 -5.58 24.97 -5.06
CA GLU A 112 -6.89 24.61 -5.64
C GLU A 112 -7.03 23.11 -5.90
N SER A 113 -5.96 22.47 -6.40
CA SER A 113 -5.96 21.01 -6.61
C SER A 113 -6.04 20.24 -5.29
N LEU A 114 -5.40 20.74 -4.22
CA LEU A 114 -5.52 20.14 -2.90
C LEU A 114 -6.93 20.32 -2.33
N GLU A 115 -7.50 21.52 -2.43
CA GLU A 115 -8.87 21.81 -1.97
C GLU A 115 -9.90 20.94 -2.71
N LYS A 116 -9.67 20.68 -3.99
CA LYS A 116 -10.52 19.78 -4.77
C LYS A 116 -10.57 18.35 -4.20
N LEU A 117 -9.51 17.85 -3.53
CA LEU A 117 -9.55 16.55 -2.86
C LEU A 117 -10.58 16.50 -1.72
N ALA A 118 -10.77 17.64 -1.02
CA ALA A 118 -11.80 17.75 0.00
C ALA A 118 -13.19 17.53 -0.59
N HIS A 119 -13.48 18.17 -1.73
CA HIS A 119 -14.78 18.05 -2.40
C HIS A 119 -15.17 16.60 -2.74
N TYR A 120 -14.20 15.69 -2.87
CA TYR A 120 -14.44 14.25 -3.06
C TYR A 120 -14.54 13.45 -1.76
N GLY A 121 -14.24 14.07 -0.60
CA GLY A 121 -14.47 13.49 0.72
C GLY A 121 -13.22 13.28 1.58
N ALA A 122 -12.09 13.93 1.25
CA ALA A 122 -10.94 13.93 2.14
C ALA A 122 -11.21 14.83 3.35
N ASP A 123 -11.02 14.32 4.57
CA ASP A 123 -11.18 15.08 5.82
C ASP A 123 -9.92 15.86 6.17
N ARG A 124 -8.75 15.28 5.87
CA ARG A 124 -7.46 15.90 6.14
C ARG A 124 -6.46 15.58 5.06
N ILE A 125 -5.71 16.61 4.64
CA ILE A 125 -4.71 16.54 3.58
C ILE A 125 -3.34 16.80 4.17
N TYR A 126 -2.50 15.77 4.23
CA TYR A 126 -1.09 15.89 4.61
C TYR A 126 -0.28 16.24 3.38
N TYR A 127 0.06 17.50 3.24
CA TYR A 127 0.75 18.03 2.08
C TYR A 127 2.24 18.25 2.36
N TYR A 128 3.06 17.49 1.65
CA TYR A 128 4.51 17.63 1.67
C TYR A 128 4.95 18.47 0.47
N LYS A 129 5.17 19.78 0.72
CA LYS A 129 5.63 20.70 -0.32
C LYS A 129 7.11 20.44 -0.58
N ILE A 130 7.43 19.92 -1.76
CA ILE A 130 8.78 19.52 -2.17
C ILE A 130 8.97 19.94 -3.61
N GLU A 131 10.07 20.65 -3.88
CA GLU A 131 10.45 21.08 -5.23
C GLU A 131 11.36 20.07 -5.92
N GLU A 132 12.15 19.34 -5.13
CA GLU A 132 13.05 18.32 -5.64
C GLU A 132 12.26 17.09 -6.13
N LYS A 133 12.84 16.37 -7.09
CA LYS A 133 12.26 15.11 -7.54
C LYS A 133 12.35 14.07 -6.43
N LEU A 134 11.19 13.56 -6.01
CA LEU A 134 11.11 12.41 -5.14
C LEU A 134 11.27 11.10 -5.92
N PHE A 135 11.93 10.15 -5.31
CA PHE A 135 12.00 8.78 -5.76
C PHE A 135 11.03 7.89 -4.97
N ASP A 136 10.78 6.69 -5.45
CA ASP A 136 9.84 5.75 -4.83
C ASP A 136 10.20 5.44 -3.37
N GLU A 137 11.49 5.46 -3.04
CA GLU A 137 12.00 5.27 -1.69
C GLU A 137 11.59 6.41 -0.76
N ASP A 138 11.68 7.65 -1.24
CA ASP A 138 11.33 8.83 -0.46
C ASP A 138 9.83 8.83 -0.14
N TYR A 139 8.99 8.51 -1.12
CA TYR A 139 7.55 8.34 -0.90
C TYR A 139 7.25 7.24 0.12
N ALA A 140 7.95 6.09 0.04
CA ALA A 140 7.77 5.01 0.99
C ALA A 140 8.20 5.40 2.41
N ASP A 141 9.23 6.22 2.56
CA ASP A 141 9.70 6.73 3.85
C ASP A 141 8.73 7.75 4.45
N ILE A 142 8.20 8.66 3.63
CA ILE A 142 7.16 9.61 4.04
C ILE A 142 5.92 8.88 4.53
N LEU A 143 5.44 7.91 3.75
CA LEU A 143 4.27 7.11 4.08
C LEU A 143 4.49 6.23 5.32
N GLU A 144 5.69 5.68 5.51
CA GLU A 144 6.03 4.91 6.72
C GLU A 144 5.96 5.80 7.98
N ASN A 145 6.51 7.02 7.91
CA ASN A 145 6.45 7.97 9.02
C ASN A 145 5.01 8.41 9.31
N LEU A 146 4.24 8.72 8.27
CA LEU A 146 2.85 9.11 8.40
C LEU A 146 2.00 7.94 8.94
N ASN A 147 2.27 6.70 8.51
CA ASN A 147 1.62 5.51 9.05
C ASN A 147 1.90 5.30 10.56
N ARG A 148 3.11 5.62 11.02
CA ARG A 148 3.44 5.53 12.46
C ARG A 148 2.66 6.56 13.30
N GLU A 149 2.41 7.75 12.73
CA GLU A 149 1.66 8.82 13.36
C GLU A 149 0.16 8.52 13.39
N LEU A 150 -0.42 8.20 12.22
CA LEU A 150 -1.87 8.08 12.03
C LEU A 150 -2.41 6.68 12.34
N LYS A 151 -1.58 5.66 12.15
CA LYS A 151 -1.95 4.23 12.27
C LYS A 151 -3.24 3.89 11.52
N PRO A 152 -3.37 4.21 10.24
CA PRO A 152 -4.58 3.95 9.48
C PRO A 152 -4.86 2.45 9.39
N SER A 153 -6.11 2.05 9.35
CA SER A 153 -6.50 0.65 9.16
C SER A 153 -6.35 0.20 7.72
N ILE A 154 -6.43 1.15 6.78
CA ILE A 154 -6.40 0.90 5.33
C ILE A 154 -5.48 1.94 4.67
N ILE A 155 -4.68 1.51 3.69
CA ILE A 155 -3.96 2.41 2.78
C ILE A 155 -4.26 2.02 1.34
N LEU A 156 -4.70 3.00 0.54
CA LEU A 156 -5.06 2.81 -0.86
C LEU A 156 -4.11 3.53 -1.81
N PHE A 157 -3.78 2.87 -2.91
CA PHE A 157 -2.96 3.39 -4.00
C PHE A 157 -3.65 3.16 -5.35
N GLY A 158 -3.38 3.98 -6.34
CA GLY A 158 -3.67 3.64 -7.72
C GLY A 158 -2.74 2.52 -8.22
N ALA A 159 -3.21 1.67 -9.11
CA ALA A 159 -2.38 0.67 -9.76
C ALA A 159 -1.69 1.24 -11.02
N THR A 160 -1.15 2.43 -10.90
CA THR A 160 -0.31 3.10 -11.90
C THR A 160 1.13 2.59 -11.83
N ALA A 161 2.02 3.09 -12.66
CA ALA A 161 3.44 2.76 -12.58
C ALA A 161 4.04 3.17 -11.22
N GLU A 162 3.67 4.36 -10.72
CA GLU A 162 4.15 4.90 -9.45
C GLU A 162 3.59 4.11 -8.26
N GLY A 163 2.26 3.96 -8.17
CA GLY A 163 1.64 3.23 -7.07
C GLY A 163 2.07 1.76 -7.00
N ARG A 164 2.27 1.09 -8.14
CA ARG A 164 2.81 -0.29 -8.20
C ARG A 164 4.27 -0.40 -7.75
N SER A 165 5.02 0.69 -7.79
CA SER A 165 6.39 0.72 -7.27
C SER A 165 6.45 1.06 -5.78
N ILE A 166 5.66 2.04 -5.33
CA ILE A 166 5.68 2.54 -3.95
C ILE A 166 4.97 1.57 -2.99
N ALA A 167 3.77 1.10 -3.34
CA ALA A 167 2.95 0.28 -2.43
C ALA A 167 3.65 -1.00 -1.95
N PRO A 168 4.34 -1.81 -2.80
CA PRO A 168 5.06 -3.00 -2.32
C PRO A 168 6.24 -2.65 -1.41
N ARG A 169 6.92 -1.54 -1.66
CA ARG A 169 8.02 -1.05 -0.80
C ARG A 169 7.49 -0.72 0.59
N LEU A 170 6.39 0.02 0.66
CA LEU A 170 5.74 0.35 1.92
C LEU A 170 5.23 -0.92 2.63
N ALA A 171 4.56 -1.82 1.92
CA ALA A 171 4.06 -3.07 2.51
C ALA A 171 5.18 -3.91 3.13
N SER A 172 6.34 -3.98 2.46
CA SER A 172 7.54 -4.64 2.98
C SER A 172 8.07 -3.98 4.24
N LYS A 173 8.16 -2.64 4.29
CA LYS A 173 8.59 -1.87 5.47
C LYS A 173 7.64 -2.09 6.65
N LEU A 174 6.34 -2.04 6.40
CA LEU A 174 5.29 -2.23 7.41
C LEU A 174 5.04 -3.70 7.76
N LYS A 175 5.63 -4.63 7.00
CA LYS A 175 5.45 -6.08 7.15
C LYS A 175 3.97 -6.48 7.11
N THR A 176 3.22 -5.91 6.18
CA THR A 176 1.79 -6.16 5.96
C THR A 176 1.51 -6.74 4.59
N GLY A 177 0.28 -7.22 4.38
CA GLY A 177 -0.18 -7.71 3.08
C GLY A 177 -0.56 -6.59 2.14
N LEU A 178 -0.32 -6.81 0.85
CA LEU A 178 -0.75 -5.93 -0.24
C LEU A 178 -1.45 -6.74 -1.32
N THR A 179 -2.66 -6.34 -1.69
CA THR A 179 -3.34 -6.89 -2.86
C THR A 179 -3.21 -5.92 -4.04
N ALA A 180 -2.66 -6.41 -5.14
CA ALA A 180 -2.43 -5.58 -6.31
C ALA A 180 -3.57 -5.68 -7.33
N ASP A 181 -3.82 -4.58 -8.07
CA ASP A 181 -4.73 -4.51 -9.22
C ASP A 181 -6.19 -4.83 -8.86
N CYS A 182 -6.65 -4.38 -7.73
CA CYS A 182 -8.04 -4.56 -7.29
C CYS A 182 -9.02 -3.86 -8.24
N THR A 183 -10.17 -4.49 -8.42
CA THR A 183 -11.29 -3.96 -9.21
C THR A 183 -12.53 -3.69 -8.36
N GLN A 184 -12.55 -4.18 -7.12
CA GLN A 184 -13.61 -3.90 -6.15
C GLN A 184 -13.05 -3.91 -4.73
N LEU A 185 -13.58 -3.03 -3.88
CA LEU A 185 -13.25 -2.92 -2.46
C LEU A 185 -14.54 -2.77 -1.65
N PHE A 186 -14.66 -3.49 -0.55
CA PHE A 186 -15.74 -3.32 0.43
C PHE A 186 -15.30 -3.83 1.80
N ILE A 187 -15.97 -3.38 2.86
CA ILE A 187 -15.75 -3.85 4.23
C ILE A 187 -16.79 -4.92 4.56
N ASP A 188 -16.36 -6.00 5.19
CA ASP A 188 -17.26 -7.03 5.71
C ASP A 188 -17.64 -6.78 7.19
N ASP A 189 -18.54 -7.62 7.70
CA ASP A 189 -19.03 -7.55 9.09
C ASP A 189 -17.92 -7.71 10.15
N ASN A 190 -16.75 -8.25 9.76
CA ASN A 190 -15.60 -8.40 10.63
C ASN A 190 -14.63 -7.20 10.55
N ASN A 191 -15.03 -6.12 9.91
CA ASN A 191 -14.21 -4.93 9.67
C ASN A 191 -12.93 -5.23 8.85
N LEU A 192 -13.02 -6.18 7.92
CA LEU A 192 -11.95 -6.53 7.01
C LEU A 192 -12.21 -5.94 5.62
N LEU A 193 -11.17 -5.36 5.05
CA LEU A 193 -11.20 -4.89 3.68
C LEU A 193 -11.13 -6.10 2.74
N ASN A 194 -12.23 -6.37 2.05
CA ASN A 194 -12.29 -7.34 0.97
C ASN A 194 -11.76 -6.70 -0.30
N GLN A 195 -10.68 -7.26 -0.82
CA GLN A 195 -9.90 -6.74 -1.93
C GLN A 195 -10.08 -7.71 -3.10
N VAL A 196 -10.99 -7.36 -4.01
CA VAL A 196 -11.38 -8.24 -5.13
C VAL A 196 -10.55 -7.91 -6.36
N ARG A 197 -9.97 -8.94 -6.95
CA ARG A 197 -9.19 -8.80 -8.18
C ARG A 197 -9.42 -9.97 -9.15
N PRO A 198 -9.29 -9.75 -10.46
CA PRO A 198 -9.24 -10.84 -11.43
C PRO A 198 -8.00 -11.72 -11.22
N ALA A 199 -8.20 -13.02 -11.30
CA ALA A 199 -7.15 -14.02 -11.23
C ALA A 199 -7.25 -14.98 -12.44
N PHE A 200 -6.19 -15.72 -12.68
CA PHE A 200 -6.14 -16.74 -13.75
C PHE A 200 -6.62 -16.23 -15.12
N GLY A 201 -6.07 -15.09 -15.56
CA GLY A 201 -6.44 -14.49 -16.86
C GLY A 201 -7.85 -13.87 -16.89
N GLY A 202 -8.44 -13.57 -15.73
CA GLY A 202 -9.75 -12.95 -15.62
C GLY A 202 -10.92 -13.93 -15.50
N ASN A 203 -10.66 -15.22 -15.48
CA ASN A 203 -11.72 -16.25 -15.38
C ASN A 203 -12.28 -16.41 -13.96
N LEU A 204 -11.58 -15.92 -12.95
CA LEU A 204 -11.97 -15.96 -11.55
C LEU A 204 -11.80 -14.58 -10.92
N MET A 205 -12.70 -14.25 -10.00
CA MET A 205 -12.55 -13.11 -9.11
C MET A 205 -12.13 -13.63 -7.74
N ALA A 206 -10.92 -13.23 -7.29
CA ALA A 206 -10.41 -13.59 -5.98
C ALA A 206 -10.69 -12.45 -4.99
N ALA A 207 -11.41 -12.74 -3.91
CA ALA A 207 -11.56 -11.86 -2.77
C ALA A 207 -10.44 -12.19 -1.76
N ILE A 208 -9.62 -11.22 -1.44
CA ILE A 208 -8.45 -11.36 -0.58
C ILE A 208 -8.65 -10.46 0.64
N VAL A 209 -8.35 -10.97 1.82
CA VAL A 209 -8.41 -10.23 3.08
C VAL A 209 -7.09 -10.31 3.82
N CYS A 210 -6.80 -9.30 4.63
CA CYS A 210 -5.63 -9.24 5.51
C CYS A 210 -6.09 -9.20 6.98
N PRO A 211 -6.44 -10.34 7.61
CA PRO A 211 -7.12 -10.35 8.90
C PRO A 211 -6.21 -9.96 10.07
N ASN A 212 -4.91 -10.24 9.96
CA ASN A 212 -4.00 -10.19 11.10
C ASN A 212 -3.07 -8.96 11.09
N GLN A 213 -2.99 -8.23 9.99
CA GLN A 213 -2.05 -7.12 9.82
C GLN A 213 -2.76 -5.80 9.52
N ARG A 214 -2.12 -4.71 9.95
CA ARG A 214 -2.54 -3.35 9.62
C ARG A 214 -1.30 -2.55 9.18
N PRO A 215 -1.51 -1.62 8.28
CA PRO A 215 -2.72 -1.35 7.50
C PRO A 215 -3.02 -2.47 6.50
N GLN A 216 -4.30 -2.62 6.10
CA GLN A 216 -4.70 -3.42 4.94
C GLN A 216 -4.41 -2.60 3.69
N MET A 217 -3.60 -3.10 2.77
CA MET A 217 -3.13 -2.32 1.63
C MET A 217 -3.65 -2.87 0.31
N ALA A 218 -4.08 -1.98 -0.56
CA ALA A 218 -4.53 -2.33 -1.91
C ALA A 218 -4.00 -1.32 -2.94
N THR A 219 -3.63 -1.82 -4.13
CA THR A 219 -3.58 -0.98 -5.33
C THR A 219 -4.83 -1.25 -6.18
N VAL A 220 -5.41 -0.20 -6.75
CA VAL A 220 -6.68 -0.23 -7.49
C VAL A 220 -6.43 0.21 -8.92
N ARG A 221 -6.98 -0.52 -9.89
CA ARG A 221 -6.88 -0.14 -11.30
C ARG A 221 -7.56 1.20 -11.54
N PRO A 222 -6.92 2.12 -12.28
CA PRO A 222 -7.58 3.34 -12.72
C PRO A 222 -8.81 3.05 -13.58
N GLY A 223 -9.86 3.86 -13.44
CA GLY A 223 -11.10 3.76 -14.22
C GLY A 223 -12.06 2.64 -13.80
N VAL A 224 -11.80 1.95 -12.67
CA VAL A 224 -12.70 0.87 -12.20
C VAL A 224 -13.57 1.29 -11.02
N MET A 225 -13.14 2.28 -10.25
CA MET A 225 -13.96 2.88 -9.20
C MET A 225 -14.66 4.12 -9.76
N GLN A 226 -15.90 4.32 -9.34
CA GLN A 226 -16.62 5.51 -9.76
C GLN A 226 -16.07 6.74 -9.04
N LYS A 227 -15.70 7.74 -9.81
CA LYS A 227 -15.43 9.07 -9.30
C LYS A 227 -16.77 9.69 -8.89
N GLY A 228 -16.91 10.00 -7.60
CA GLY A 228 -18.11 10.63 -7.06
C GLY A 228 -18.32 12.05 -7.60
N GLU A 229 -19.49 12.60 -7.38
CA GLU A 229 -19.73 14.01 -7.63
C GLU A 229 -19.03 14.86 -6.57
N PRO A 230 -18.35 15.96 -6.95
CA PRO A 230 -17.69 16.82 -6.00
C PRO A 230 -18.73 17.62 -5.19
N ASP A 231 -18.53 17.69 -3.89
CA ASP A 231 -19.30 18.52 -2.96
C ASP A 231 -18.45 19.73 -2.56
N GLU A 232 -18.64 20.86 -3.21
CA GLU A 232 -17.89 22.09 -2.96
C GLU A 232 -18.10 22.67 -1.55
N SER A 233 -19.10 22.21 -0.82
CA SER A 233 -19.32 22.61 0.58
C SER A 233 -18.41 21.88 1.56
N TYR A 234 -17.83 20.77 1.14
CA TYR A 234 -16.97 19.95 1.99
C TYR A 234 -15.54 20.50 2.02
N GLN A 235 -15.02 20.71 3.23
CA GLN A 235 -13.70 21.29 3.45
C GLN A 235 -12.81 20.31 4.20
N ALA A 236 -11.53 20.27 3.82
CA ALA A 236 -10.51 19.49 4.51
C ALA A 236 -9.52 20.41 5.26
N GLU A 237 -8.98 19.90 6.35
CA GLU A 237 -7.82 20.50 6.98
C GLU A 237 -6.57 20.18 6.16
N ILE A 238 -5.89 21.21 5.64
CA ILE A 238 -4.61 21.02 4.95
C ILE A 238 -3.48 21.21 5.97
N VAL A 239 -2.75 20.12 6.22
CA VAL A 239 -1.60 20.08 7.13
C VAL A 239 -0.33 20.10 6.29
N GLU A 240 0.29 21.26 6.18
CA GLU A 240 1.57 21.38 5.48
C GLU A 240 2.70 20.74 6.28
N ARG A 241 3.50 19.95 5.61
CA ARG A 241 4.65 19.24 6.16
C ARG A 241 5.90 19.56 5.36
N TYR A 242 7.01 19.66 6.04
CA TYR A 242 8.31 19.86 5.42
C TYR A 242 9.17 18.63 5.74
N ILE A 243 9.69 18.02 4.70
CA ILE A 243 10.67 16.95 4.81
C ILE A 243 11.82 17.26 3.88
N LYS A 244 13.02 17.00 4.35
CA LYS A 244 14.18 16.94 3.47
C LYS A 244 14.23 15.52 2.93
N PRO A 245 14.05 15.31 1.61
CA PRO A 245 14.20 13.98 1.03
C PRO A 245 15.56 13.43 1.47
N ALA A 246 15.60 12.16 1.87
CA ALA A 246 16.87 11.51 2.19
C ALA A 246 17.79 11.50 0.96
N GLY A 247 17.26 11.96 -0.15
CA GLY A 247 17.84 11.98 -1.47
C GLY A 247 18.28 10.58 -1.80
N GLY A 248 17.76 9.95 -2.82
CA GLY A 248 18.18 8.61 -3.15
C GLY A 248 19.69 8.51 -3.14
N GLN A 249 20.25 8.10 -1.99
CA GLN A 249 21.72 8.08 -1.76
C GLN A 249 22.45 7.29 -2.86
N ASN A 250 21.67 6.57 -3.66
CA ASN A 250 22.14 5.71 -4.73
C ASN A 250 21.53 6.03 -6.11
N LYS A 251 20.80 7.14 -6.25
CA LYS A 251 20.11 7.53 -7.51
C LYS A 251 20.25 9.04 -7.74
N GLU A 252 20.51 9.41 -8.97
CA GLU A 252 20.56 10.78 -9.43
C GLU A 252 19.67 10.92 -10.67
N LEU A 253 18.82 11.95 -10.70
CA LEU A 253 18.06 12.28 -11.89
C LEU A 253 18.97 13.04 -12.86
N ILE A 254 19.40 12.36 -13.95
CA ILE A 254 20.28 12.96 -14.94
C ILE A 254 19.46 13.81 -15.93
N GLU A 255 18.35 13.26 -16.45
CA GLU A 255 17.57 13.92 -17.47
C GLU A 255 16.12 13.40 -17.50
N ILE A 256 15.18 14.27 -17.84
CA ILE A 256 13.79 13.91 -18.16
C ILE A 256 13.56 14.15 -19.65
N ILE A 257 13.51 13.08 -20.45
CA ILE A 257 13.21 13.16 -21.88
C ILE A 257 11.69 13.14 -22.05
N LYS A 258 11.11 14.31 -22.41
CA LYS A 258 9.70 14.40 -22.75
C LYS A 258 9.51 13.99 -24.21
N THR A 259 8.80 12.89 -24.44
CA THR A 259 8.31 12.54 -25.78
C THR A 259 7.01 13.27 -26.04
N ALA A 260 6.81 13.71 -27.30
CA ALA A 260 5.54 14.29 -27.70
C ALA A 260 4.40 13.30 -27.40
N ALA A 261 3.35 13.78 -26.77
CA ALA A 261 2.17 12.97 -26.47
C ALA A 261 1.62 12.41 -27.79
N LYS A 262 1.70 11.09 -27.97
CA LYS A 262 0.86 10.39 -28.95
C LYS A 262 -0.54 10.31 -28.36
N ASP A 263 -1.56 10.14 -29.22
CA ASP A 263 -2.94 10.00 -28.81
C ASP A 263 -3.07 9.14 -27.55
N ASN A 264 -3.71 9.70 -26.52
CA ASN A 264 -3.83 9.01 -25.25
C ASN A 264 -5.05 8.09 -25.30
N LEU A 265 -4.82 6.78 -25.20
CA LEU A 265 -5.91 5.79 -25.20
C LEU A 265 -6.93 6.01 -24.08
N SER A 266 -6.50 6.54 -22.94
CA SER A 266 -7.39 6.78 -21.80
C SER A 266 -8.35 7.95 -21.99
N SER A 267 -8.08 8.86 -22.94
CA SER A 267 -8.96 9.99 -23.28
C SER A 267 -9.76 9.76 -24.56
N ALA A 268 -9.59 8.63 -25.23
CA ALA A 268 -10.30 8.33 -26.48
C ALA A 268 -11.74 7.88 -26.19
N GLU A 269 -12.74 8.51 -26.84
CA GLU A 269 -14.13 8.10 -26.75
C GLU A 269 -14.39 6.71 -27.36
N ILE A 270 -13.63 6.38 -28.41
CA ILE A 270 -13.76 5.10 -29.13
C ILE A 270 -12.36 4.51 -29.34
N VAL A 271 -12.17 3.27 -28.88
CA VAL A 271 -10.92 2.53 -29.08
C VAL A 271 -11.20 1.29 -29.92
N VAL A 272 -10.54 1.19 -31.07
CA VAL A 272 -10.56 -0.02 -31.89
C VAL A 272 -9.29 -0.82 -31.61
N ALA A 273 -9.44 -2.03 -31.05
CA ALA A 273 -8.34 -2.89 -30.68
C ALA A 273 -8.28 -4.13 -31.61
N ALA A 274 -7.07 -4.45 -32.06
CA ALA A 274 -6.80 -5.62 -32.87
C ALA A 274 -5.70 -6.47 -32.22
N GLY A 275 -5.97 -7.74 -32.01
CA GLY A 275 -5.00 -8.69 -31.45
C GLY A 275 -4.09 -9.29 -32.50
N LYS A 276 -2.98 -9.89 -32.06
CA LYS A 276 -2.00 -10.60 -32.94
C LYS A 276 -2.62 -11.67 -33.82
N GLY A 277 -3.78 -12.22 -33.45
CA GLY A 277 -4.50 -13.25 -34.19
C GLY A 277 -5.07 -12.81 -35.56
N ILE A 278 -5.10 -11.47 -35.81
CA ILE A 278 -5.54 -10.95 -37.14
C ILE A 278 -4.52 -11.33 -38.24
N GLY A 279 -3.29 -11.63 -37.86
CA GLY A 279 -2.22 -12.00 -38.82
C GLY A 279 -1.69 -10.83 -39.67
N PRO A 280 -0.63 -11.02 -40.40
CA PRO A 280 -0.19 -10.06 -41.39
C PRO A 280 -1.16 -10.04 -42.57
N ARG A 281 -1.38 -8.85 -43.13
CA ARG A 281 -2.05 -8.72 -44.42
C ARG A 281 -1.24 -9.39 -45.52
#